data_4c94ac0d93f00dbf8d61b1366a7d67f0
#
_entry.id   4c94ac0d93f00dbf8d61b1366a7d67f0
#
_cell.length_a   1.000
_cell.length_b   1.000
_cell.length_c   1.000
_cell.angle_alpha   90.00
_cell.angle_beta   90.00
_cell.angle_gamma   90.00
#
_symmetry.space_group_name_H-M   'P 1'
#
loop_
_entity.id
_entity.type
_entity.pdbx_description
1 polymer ?
#
loop_
_entity_poly.entity_id
_entity_poly.type
_entity_poly.pdbx_seq_one_letter_code
_entity_poly.pdbx_strand_id
1 'polypeptide(L)'
;KCHELKIEFLLGAEVKKIEETSDEVKVYLSEDLSVKADALVYCTNAFSSKFLENENIIPARGQILLTEPIENLQLKGTFHYDEGFYYFRNLGNRILLGGGRNQDFKTEETTAFETTEFLQHHLESFLKVVVLPGHEFKIALRWSGIMAMGTEKTPIVKPISEKQFCAVRLSGMGVALAPKIGEIITQII
;
A
#
# COMPACT_ATOMS: atom_id res chain seq x y z
N LYS A 1 -14.82 -15.16 -3.86
CA LYS A 1 -13.89 -16.31 -3.61
C LYS A 1 -13.63 -16.52 -2.12
N CYS A 2 -13.30 -15.48 -1.33
CA CYS A 2 -13.06 -15.64 0.11
C CYS A 2 -14.26 -16.25 0.84
N HIS A 3 -15.49 -15.85 0.55
CA HIS A 3 -16.71 -16.45 1.07
C HIS A 3 -16.85 -17.94 0.70
N GLU A 4 -16.51 -18.31 -0.54
CA GLU A 4 -16.50 -19.71 -0.99
C GLU A 4 -15.51 -20.55 -0.19
N LEU A 5 -14.41 -19.93 0.25
CA LEU A 5 -13.38 -20.55 1.10
C LEU A 5 -13.70 -20.46 2.60
N LYS A 6 -14.88 -19.96 2.97
CA LYS A 6 -15.32 -19.77 4.36
C LYS A 6 -14.37 -18.89 5.19
N ILE A 7 -13.71 -17.93 4.55
CA ILE A 7 -12.90 -16.93 5.25
C ILE A 7 -13.85 -15.92 5.86
N GLU A 8 -13.75 -15.73 7.16
CA GLU A 8 -14.51 -14.73 7.91
C GLU A 8 -13.82 -13.37 7.87
N PHE A 9 -14.62 -12.30 7.85
CA PHE A 9 -14.15 -10.93 7.86
C PHE A 9 -14.77 -10.19 9.04
N LEU A 10 -13.95 -9.60 9.87
CA LEU A 10 -14.37 -8.67 10.92
C LEU A 10 -13.96 -7.26 10.49
N LEU A 11 -14.91 -6.53 9.92
CA LEU A 11 -14.69 -5.18 9.40
C LEU A 11 -15.02 -4.13 10.46
N GLY A 12 -14.38 -2.94 10.35
CA GLY A 12 -14.60 -1.83 11.27
C GLY A 12 -14.04 -2.04 12.68
N ALA A 13 -13.18 -3.05 12.85
CA ALA A 13 -12.53 -3.38 14.12
C ALA A 13 -11.04 -3.07 14.06
N GLU A 14 -10.57 -2.19 14.94
CA GLU A 14 -9.15 -1.87 15.08
C GLU A 14 -8.51 -2.77 16.13
N VAL A 15 -7.37 -3.39 15.80
CA VAL A 15 -6.56 -4.12 16.77
C VAL A 15 -5.91 -3.13 17.75
N LYS A 16 -6.21 -3.30 19.04
CA LYS A 16 -5.70 -2.45 20.12
C LYS A 16 -4.50 -3.06 20.82
N LYS A 17 -4.54 -4.37 21.06
CA LYS A 17 -3.52 -5.11 21.79
C LYS A 17 -3.46 -6.55 21.30
N ILE A 18 -2.28 -7.14 21.39
CA ILE A 18 -2.06 -8.55 21.08
C ILE A 18 -1.32 -9.16 22.28
N GLU A 19 -1.78 -10.32 22.72
CA GLU A 19 -1.14 -11.13 23.76
C GLU A 19 -0.92 -12.53 23.22
N GLU A 20 0.25 -13.09 23.46
CA GLU A 20 0.61 -14.45 23.12
C GLU A 20 0.84 -15.27 24.39
N THR A 21 0.34 -16.47 24.40
CA THR A 21 0.59 -17.47 25.45
C THR A 21 1.14 -18.74 24.78
N SER A 22 1.50 -19.75 25.59
CA SER A 22 1.91 -21.07 25.06
C SER A 22 0.83 -21.70 24.18
N ASP A 23 -0.44 -21.41 24.42
CA ASP A 23 -1.55 -22.12 23.79
C ASP A 23 -2.20 -21.35 22.64
N GLU A 24 -2.31 -20.02 22.76
CA GLU A 24 -3.07 -19.19 21.81
C GLU A 24 -2.50 -17.77 21.67
N VAL A 25 -2.89 -17.10 20.59
CA VAL A 25 -2.76 -15.64 20.45
C VAL A 25 -4.13 -15.00 20.66
N LYS A 26 -4.19 -13.99 21.52
CA LYS A 26 -5.39 -13.22 21.79
C LYS A 26 -5.26 -11.80 21.25
N VAL A 27 -6.18 -11.44 20.36
CA VAL A 27 -6.22 -10.14 19.68
C VAL A 27 -7.37 -9.33 20.25
N TYR A 28 -7.07 -8.22 20.91
CA TYR A 28 -8.07 -7.32 21.51
C TYR A 28 -8.46 -6.23 20.53
N LEU A 29 -9.75 -6.07 20.32
CA LEU A 29 -10.37 -5.06 19.46
C LEU A 29 -11.00 -3.93 20.30
N SER A 30 -11.42 -4.25 21.54
CA SER A 30 -11.83 -3.34 22.60
C SER A 30 -11.57 -4.02 23.95
N GLU A 31 -11.97 -3.38 25.05
CA GLU A 31 -11.86 -3.98 26.40
C GLU A 31 -12.67 -5.27 26.52
N ASP A 32 -13.85 -5.32 25.90
CA ASP A 32 -14.78 -6.44 25.99
C ASP A 32 -14.76 -7.40 24.78
N LEU A 33 -14.08 -7.02 23.68
CA LEU A 33 -14.08 -7.80 22.46
C LEU A 33 -12.67 -8.27 22.09
N SER A 34 -12.49 -9.58 22.06
CA SER A 34 -11.25 -10.19 21.61
C SER A 34 -11.50 -11.41 20.74
N VAL A 35 -10.54 -11.73 19.88
CA VAL A 35 -10.49 -12.94 19.05
C VAL A 35 -9.31 -13.77 19.51
N LYS A 36 -9.49 -15.09 19.57
CA LYS A 36 -8.44 -16.08 19.87
C LYS A 36 -8.09 -16.85 18.59
N ALA A 37 -6.83 -17.16 18.41
CA ALA A 37 -6.31 -17.92 17.28
C ALA A 37 -5.08 -18.75 17.68
N ASP A 38 -4.82 -19.82 16.93
CA ASP A 38 -3.62 -20.64 17.09
C ASP A 38 -2.37 -19.91 16.56
N ALA A 39 -2.56 -19.04 15.55
CA ALA A 39 -1.50 -18.22 14.97
C ALA A 39 -2.05 -16.88 14.48
N LEU A 40 -1.18 -15.86 14.44
CA LEU A 40 -1.46 -14.51 13.96
C LEU A 40 -0.48 -14.13 12.85
N VAL A 41 -0.98 -13.57 11.76
CA VAL A 41 -0.15 -13.00 10.69
C VAL A 41 -0.41 -11.51 10.54
N TYR A 42 0.62 -10.71 10.70
CA TYR A 42 0.58 -9.27 10.40
C TYR A 42 0.66 -9.06 8.88
N CYS A 43 -0.44 -8.62 8.28
CA CYS A 43 -0.52 -8.23 6.87
C CYS A 43 -0.88 -6.74 6.71
N THR A 44 -0.76 -5.95 7.77
CA THR A 44 -1.16 -4.54 7.84
C THR A 44 -0.17 -3.58 7.18
N ASN A 45 0.83 -4.11 6.48
CA ASN A 45 1.82 -3.42 5.68
C ASN A 45 2.43 -2.20 6.39
N ALA A 46 2.16 -0.96 5.94
CA ALA A 46 2.71 0.25 6.55
C ALA A 46 2.29 0.46 8.01
N PHE A 47 1.09 -0.02 8.38
CA PHE A 47 0.56 0.12 9.74
C PHE A 47 1.08 -0.93 10.72
N SER A 48 1.86 -1.89 10.23
CA SER A 48 2.52 -2.90 11.07
C SER A 48 3.57 -2.32 12.01
N SER A 49 4.11 -1.15 11.72
CA SER A 49 5.06 -0.45 12.60
C SER A 49 4.54 -0.22 14.02
N LYS A 50 3.23 -0.19 14.23
CA LYS A 50 2.60 -0.11 15.57
C LYS A 50 2.86 -1.35 16.43
N PHE A 51 3.11 -2.52 15.80
CA PHE A 51 3.25 -3.80 16.47
C PHE A 51 4.63 -4.44 16.26
N LEU A 52 5.37 -3.99 15.25
CA LEU A 52 6.66 -4.51 14.80
C LEU A 52 7.73 -3.41 14.89
N GLU A 53 7.97 -2.88 16.08
CA GLU A 53 8.85 -1.73 16.32
C GLU A 53 10.31 -1.97 15.90
N ASN A 54 10.77 -3.23 15.95
CA ASN A 54 12.12 -3.61 15.57
C ASN A 54 12.32 -3.85 14.06
N GLU A 55 11.24 -3.76 13.28
CA GLU A 55 11.30 -3.96 11.84
C GLU A 55 11.46 -2.64 11.11
N ASN A 56 12.29 -2.63 10.08
CA ASN A 56 12.49 -1.46 9.24
C ASN A 56 11.28 -1.26 8.31
N ILE A 57 10.20 -0.69 8.84
CA ILE A 57 8.95 -0.38 8.14
C ILE A 57 8.73 1.12 8.21
N ILE A 58 8.90 1.80 7.09
CA ILE A 58 8.74 3.23 6.94
C ILE A 58 7.45 3.50 6.16
N PRO A 59 6.42 4.11 6.77
CA PRO A 59 5.22 4.49 6.03
C PRO A 59 5.58 5.54 4.98
N ALA A 60 5.07 5.36 3.77
CA ALA A 60 5.36 6.26 2.66
C ALA A 60 4.10 6.50 1.85
N ARG A 61 3.64 7.74 1.83
CA ARG A 61 2.48 8.16 1.07
C ARG A 61 2.82 8.22 -0.42
N GLY A 62 1.97 7.59 -1.23
CA GLY A 62 1.97 7.74 -2.68
C GLY A 62 0.73 8.51 -3.12
N GLN A 63 0.91 9.60 -3.84
CA GLN A 63 -0.18 10.42 -4.34
C GLN A 63 -0.48 10.11 -5.79
N ILE A 64 -1.75 10.20 -6.15
CA ILE A 64 -2.27 9.80 -7.45
C ILE A 64 -3.26 10.85 -7.94
N LEU A 65 -3.32 11.03 -9.24
CA LEU A 65 -4.37 11.75 -9.94
C LEU A 65 -4.95 10.93 -11.09
N LEU A 66 -6.19 11.21 -11.42
CA LEU A 66 -6.91 10.63 -12.57
C LEU A 66 -7.52 11.78 -13.38
N THR A 67 -7.29 11.77 -14.69
CA THR A 67 -7.89 12.77 -15.58
C THR A 67 -9.38 12.50 -15.82
N GLU A 68 -10.10 13.52 -16.27
CA GLU A 68 -11.34 13.32 -17.01
C GLU A 68 -11.08 12.56 -18.34
N PRO A 69 -12.10 12.06 -19.02
CA PRO A 69 -11.95 11.46 -20.35
C PRO A 69 -11.25 12.42 -21.31
N ILE A 70 -10.25 11.90 -22.05
CA ILE A 70 -9.48 12.63 -23.05
C ILE A 70 -9.89 12.11 -24.43
N GLU A 71 -10.31 12.99 -25.29
CA GLU A 71 -10.67 12.64 -26.66
C GLU A 71 -9.44 12.14 -27.43
N ASN A 72 -9.63 11.09 -28.21
CA ASN A 72 -8.58 10.52 -29.07
C ASN A 72 -7.27 10.15 -28.34
N LEU A 73 -7.34 9.75 -27.07
CA LEU A 73 -6.18 9.33 -26.30
C LEU A 73 -5.46 8.17 -26.99
N GLN A 74 -4.24 8.40 -27.45
CA GLN A 74 -3.42 7.39 -28.13
C GLN A 74 -2.57 6.55 -27.18
N LEU A 75 -2.28 7.07 -25.97
CA LEU A 75 -1.47 6.38 -24.98
C LEU A 75 -2.19 5.14 -24.45
N LYS A 76 -1.57 3.97 -24.63
CA LYS A 76 -2.08 2.67 -24.15
C LYS A 76 -0.95 1.87 -23.53
N GLY A 77 -1.18 1.37 -22.31
CA GLY A 77 -0.22 0.54 -21.58
C GLY A 77 0.10 1.07 -20.20
N THR A 78 1.08 0.44 -19.57
CA THR A 78 1.58 0.79 -18.25
C THR A 78 3.03 1.22 -18.38
N PHE A 79 3.37 2.35 -17.79
CA PHE A 79 4.66 3.01 -17.95
C PHE A 79 5.26 3.33 -16.60
N HIS A 80 6.58 3.22 -16.51
CA HIS A 80 7.40 3.76 -15.43
C HIS A 80 8.37 4.81 -16.02
N TYR A 81 8.67 5.82 -15.21
CA TYR A 81 9.60 6.88 -15.54
C TYR A 81 10.42 7.24 -14.31
N ASP A 82 11.65 7.70 -14.51
CA ASP A 82 12.58 8.10 -13.46
C ASP A 82 12.76 6.99 -12.41
N GLU A 83 13.37 5.88 -12.81
CA GLU A 83 13.63 4.71 -11.96
C GLU A 83 12.38 4.13 -11.23
N GLY A 84 11.18 4.44 -11.75
CA GLY A 84 9.91 4.02 -11.17
C GLY A 84 9.33 4.99 -10.14
N PHE A 85 9.91 6.18 -9.97
CA PHE A 85 9.33 7.24 -9.13
C PHE A 85 8.04 7.80 -9.70
N TYR A 86 7.81 7.68 -11.00
CA TYR A 86 6.52 7.98 -11.63
C TYR A 86 5.99 6.73 -12.32
N TYR A 87 4.71 6.53 -12.20
CA TYR A 87 4.01 5.44 -12.90
C TYR A 87 2.68 5.94 -13.43
N PHE A 88 2.37 5.57 -14.67
CA PHE A 88 1.13 5.98 -15.29
C PHE A 88 0.63 4.92 -16.27
N ARG A 89 -0.67 4.97 -16.49
CA ARG A 89 -1.33 4.11 -17.47
C ARG A 89 -2.61 4.76 -17.99
N ASN A 90 -3.11 4.27 -19.08
CA ASN A 90 -4.48 4.56 -19.45
C ASN A 90 -5.47 3.72 -18.63
N LEU A 91 -6.61 4.32 -18.33
CA LEU A 91 -7.79 3.67 -17.77
C LEU A 91 -8.98 4.01 -18.67
N GLY A 92 -9.22 3.16 -19.71
CA GLY A 92 -10.05 3.53 -20.84
C GLY A 92 -9.43 4.73 -21.57
N ASN A 93 -10.17 5.82 -21.65
CA ASN A 93 -9.74 7.09 -22.24
C ASN A 93 -9.28 8.14 -21.21
N ARG A 94 -8.88 7.72 -20.01
CA ARG A 94 -8.33 8.55 -18.94
C ARG A 94 -6.88 8.18 -18.69
N ILE A 95 -6.12 9.08 -18.10
CA ILE A 95 -4.78 8.80 -17.55
C ILE A 95 -4.84 8.74 -16.04
N LEU A 96 -4.35 7.65 -15.49
CA LEU A 96 -4.02 7.51 -14.09
C LEU A 96 -2.51 7.71 -13.96
N LEU A 97 -2.10 8.68 -13.16
CA LEU A 97 -0.70 9.03 -12.88
C LEU A 97 -0.47 9.07 -11.38
N GLY A 98 0.59 8.45 -10.93
CA GLY A 98 1.05 8.53 -9.55
C GLY A 98 2.56 8.63 -9.45
N GLY A 99 3.05 8.93 -8.25
CA GLY A 99 4.48 9.01 -7.96
C GLY A 99 4.95 10.39 -7.51
N GLY A 100 6.18 10.75 -7.90
CA GLY A 100 6.80 12.04 -7.53
C GLY A 100 7.24 12.14 -6.07
N ARG A 101 7.17 11.06 -5.28
CA ARG A 101 7.55 11.08 -3.85
C ARG A 101 9.02 11.51 -3.64
N ASN A 102 9.89 11.27 -4.62
CA ASN A 102 11.30 11.71 -4.60
C ASN A 102 11.46 13.23 -4.59
N GLN A 103 10.42 13.99 -4.85
CA GLN A 103 10.45 15.45 -4.78
C GLN A 103 10.31 15.97 -3.33
N ASP A 104 9.72 15.15 -2.44
CA ASP A 104 9.57 15.50 -1.01
C ASP A 104 9.42 14.24 -0.15
N PHE A 105 10.49 13.48 -0.03
CA PHE A 105 10.50 12.26 0.79
C PHE A 105 10.08 12.50 2.23
N LYS A 106 10.50 13.64 2.80
CA LYS A 106 10.26 13.95 4.21
C LYS A 106 8.78 14.14 4.53
N THR A 107 8.08 14.92 3.72
CA THR A 107 6.63 15.15 3.90
C THR A 107 5.82 13.89 3.58
N GLU A 108 6.31 13.08 2.64
CA GLU A 108 5.63 11.85 2.24
C GLU A 108 5.95 10.64 3.14
N GLU A 109 6.78 10.81 4.17
CA GLU A 109 6.98 9.81 5.24
C GLU A 109 5.90 9.98 6.32
N THR A 110 4.70 9.48 6.02
CA THR A 110 3.50 9.69 6.84
C THR A 110 2.48 8.57 6.66
N THR A 111 1.58 8.43 7.64
CA THR A 111 0.38 7.57 7.57
C THR A 111 -0.90 8.34 7.24
N ALA A 112 -0.81 9.65 7.00
CA ALA A 112 -1.96 10.49 6.66
C ALA A 112 -2.41 10.27 5.20
N PHE A 113 -3.71 10.08 5.00
CA PHE A 113 -4.35 9.85 3.69
C PHE A 113 -4.74 11.14 2.95
N GLU A 114 -4.03 12.20 3.13
CA GLU A 114 -4.26 13.47 2.44
C GLU A 114 -3.38 13.59 1.19
N THR A 115 -3.70 14.53 0.32
CA THR A 115 -2.82 14.96 -0.77
C THR A 115 -2.20 16.31 -0.43
N THR A 116 -1.02 16.62 -0.98
CA THR A 116 -0.35 17.92 -0.83
C THR A 116 -0.43 18.71 -2.13
N GLU A 117 -0.63 20.01 -2.04
CA GLU A 117 -0.65 20.87 -3.22
C GLU A 117 0.67 20.79 -4.00
N PHE A 118 1.79 20.74 -3.30
CA PHE A 118 3.11 20.66 -3.91
C PHE A 118 3.22 19.46 -4.85
N LEU A 119 2.94 18.23 -4.36
CA LEU A 119 3.04 17.04 -5.21
C LEU A 119 1.95 16.97 -6.27
N GLN A 120 0.75 17.42 -5.96
CA GLN A 120 -0.32 17.43 -6.96
C GLN A 120 0.01 18.37 -8.12
N HIS A 121 0.50 19.58 -7.87
CA HIS A 121 0.96 20.48 -8.92
C HIS A 121 2.15 19.90 -9.71
N HIS A 122 3.07 19.22 -9.02
CA HIS A 122 4.19 18.56 -9.66
C HIS A 122 3.72 17.43 -10.61
N LEU A 123 2.78 16.60 -10.17
CA LEU A 123 2.18 15.55 -11.00
C LEU A 123 1.42 16.13 -12.20
N GLU A 124 0.70 17.23 -12.05
CA GLU A 124 0.04 17.93 -13.16
C GLU A 124 1.05 18.46 -14.17
N SER A 125 2.13 19.06 -13.69
CA SER A 125 3.21 19.56 -14.55
C SER A 125 3.86 18.42 -15.33
N PHE A 126 4.14 17.30 -14.66
CA PHE A 126 4.66 16.09 -15.31
C PHE A 126 3.66 15.53 -16.35
N LEU A 127 2.38 15.49 -16.01
CA LEU A 127 1.33 15.06 -16.92
C LEU A 127 1.31 15.92 -18.18
N LYS A 128 1.37 17.26 -18.04
CA LYS A 128 1.35 18.22 -19.12
C LYS A 128 2.59 18.17 -20.03
N VAL A 129 3.76 18.00 -19.43
CA VAL A 129 5.03 18.11 -20.17
C VAL A 129 5.48 16.77 -20.75
N VAL A 130 5.29 15.67 -19.99
CA VAL A 130 5.86 14.37 -20.34
C VAL A 130 4.81 13.40 -20.89
N VAL A 131 3.66 13.29 -20.22
CA VAL A 131 2.68 12.23 -20.55
C VAL A 131 1.74 12.66 -21.66
N LEU A 132 1.28 13.91 -21.64
CA LEU A 132 0.27 14.47 -22.54
C LEU A 132 0.72 15.79 -23.19
N PRO A 133 1.91 15.85 -23.83
CA PRO A 133 2.37 17.10 -24.43
C PRO A 133 1.39 17.59 -25.50
N GLY A 134 0.97 18.85 -25.37
CA GLY A 134 0.05 19.47 -26.31
C GLY A 134 -1.42 19.07 -26.19
N HIS A 135 -1.79 18.28 -25.17
CA HIS A 135 -3.18 17.93 -24.91
C HIS A 135 -3.73 18.77 -23.75
N GLU A 136 -4.97 19.22 -23.90
CA GLU A 136 -5.74 19.76 -22.78
C GLU A 136 -6.36 18.63 -21.97
N PHE A 137 -6.34 18.78 -20.64
CA PHE A 137 -6.94 17.80 -19.71
C PHE A 137 -7.49 18.49 -18.48
N LYS A 138 -8.39 17.81 -17.79
CA LYS A 138 -8.88 18.18 -16.48
C LYS A 138 -8.67 17.01 -15.52
N ILE A 139 -8.50 17.32 -14.24
CA ILE A 139 -8.35 16.30 -13.21
C ILE A 139 -9.74 15.97 -12.63
N ALA A 140 -10.10 14.70 -12.71
CA ALA A 140 -11.36 14.20 -12.16
C ALA A 140 -11.24 13.80 -10.69
N LEU A 141 -10.12 13.15 -10.30
CA LEU A 141 -9.93 12.61 -8.94
C LEU A 141 -8.48 12.77 -8.51
N ARG A 142 -8.31 12.93 -7.19
CA ARG A 142 -7.02 12.89 -6.49
C ARG A 142 -7.17 12.04 -5.25
N TRP A 143 -6.19 11.23 -4.95
CA TRP A 143 -6.14 10.46 -3.70
C TRP A 143 -4.73 10.06 -3.36
N SER A 144 -4.56 9.44 -2.21
CA SER A 144 -3.29 8.88 -1.78
C SER A 144 -3.48 7.48 -1.20
N GLY A 145 -2.37 6.77 -1.07
CA GLY A 145 -2.30 5.49 -0.37
C GLY A 145 -0.98 5.40 0.38
N ILE A 146 -0.95 4.60 1.45
CA ILE A 146 0.23 4.45 2.28
C ILE A 146 0.91 3.13 1.96
N MET A 147 2.16 3.21 1.51
CA MET A 147 3.03 2.07 1.25
C MET A 147 3.94 1.81 2.45
N ALA A 148 4.34 0.57 2.65
CA ALA A 148 5.44 0.24 3.55
C ALA A 148 6.74 0.21 2.75
N MET A 149 7.62 1.12 3.05
CA MET A 149 8.98 1.21 2.53
C MET A 149 9.98 0.77 3.59
N GLY A 150 11.25 0.77 3.26
CA GLY A 150 12.35 0.49 4.16
C GLY A 150 13.67 0.85 3.48
N THR A 151 14.77 0.61 4.16
CA THR A 151 16.12 0.76 3.58
C THR A 151 16.36 -0.25 2.45
N GLU A 152 15.68 -1.39 2.52
CA GLU A 152 15.69 -2.42 1.48
C GLU A 152 14.31 -2.54 0.82
N LYS A 153 14.30 -2.94 -0.46
CA LYS A 153 13.05 -3.16 -1.22
C LYS A 153 12.45 -4.56 -1.04
N THR A 154 13.15 -5.46 -0.34
CA THR A 154 12.69 -6.83 -0.10
C THR A 154 11.53 -6.87 0.90
N PRO A 155 10.48 -7.66 0.67
CA PRO A 155 9.45 -7.92 1.66
C PRO A 155 10.00 -8.55 2.93
N ILE A 156 9.32 -8.33 4.06
CA ILE A 156 9.61 -9.00 5.33
C ILE A 156 8.57 -10.11 5.48
N VAL A 157 9.03 -11.37 5.43
CA VAL A 157 8.18 -12.56 5.60
C VAL A 157 8.91 -13.50 6.55
N LYS A 158 8.50 -13.55 7.82
CA LYS A 158 9.19 -14.32 8.85
C LYS A 158 8.32 -14.55 10.10
N PRO A 159 8.69 -15.51 10.97
CA PRO A 159 8.15 -15.58 12.32
C PRO A 159 8.65 -14.36 13.14
N ILE A 160 7.79 -13.85 14.02
CA ILE A 160 8.07 -12.82 15.03
C ILE A 160 8.25 -13.48 16.40
N SER A 161 7.46 -14.51 16.68
CA SER A 161 7.46 -15.35 17.85
C SER A 161 7.02 -16.77 17.50
N GLU A 162 6.69 -17.60 18.47
CA GLU A 162 6.21 -18.96 18.23
C GLU A 162 4.88 -19.01 17.47
N LYS A 163 4.00 -18.00 17.71
CA LYS A 163 2.64 -17.96 17.13
C LYS A 163 2.35 -16.72 16.33
N GLN A 164 3.30 -15.82 16.22
CA GLN A 164 3.13 -14.58 15.46
C GLN A 164 4.09 -14.53 14.27
N PHE A 165 3.55 -14.15 13.12
CA PHE A 165 4.26 -14.10 11.84
C PHE A 165 3.97 -12.76 11.16
N CYS A 166 4.83 -12.35 10.23
CA CYS A 166 4.55 -11.16 9.42
C CYS A 166 4.81 -11.38 7.94
N ALA A 167 4.00 -10.68 7.12
CA ALA A 167 4.11 -10.59 5.68
C ALA A 167 3.86 -9.14 5.24
N VAL A 168 4.89 -8.30 5.31
CA VAL A 168 4.80 -6.84 5.22
C VAL A 168 5.93 -6.24 4.38
N ARG A 169 5.95 -4.93 4.21
CA ARG A 169 6.94 -4.15 3.47
C ARG A 169 7.02 -4.57 2.00
N LEU A 170 5.88 -4.43 1.29
CA LEU A 170 5.80 -4.81 -0.12
C LEU A 170 6.32 -3.72 -1.08
N SER A 171 6.77 -2.58 -0.55
CA SER A 171 7.49 -1.50 -1.27
C SER A 171 6.81 -1.07 -2.58
N GLY A 172 5.47 -0.95 -2.59
CA GLY A 172 4.68 -0.61 -3.76
C GLY A 172 4.39 -1.77 -4.73
N MET A 173 4.99 -2.95 -4.52
CA MET A 173 4.86 -4.11 -5.41
C MET A 173 3.82 -5.16 -4.94
N GLY A 174 2.94 -4.78 -4.01
CA GLY A 174 2.01 -5.70 -3.34
C GLY A 174 1.14 -6.52 -4.28
N VAL A 175 0.59 -5.91 -5.33
CA VAL A 175 -0.27 -6.62 -6.29
C VAL A 175 0.47 -7.76 -6.99
N ALA A 176 1.74 -7.56 -7.34
CA ALA A 176 2.55 -8.57 -8.01
C ALA A 176 3.09 -9.64 -7.04
N LEU A 177 3.46 -9.24 -5.83
CA LEU A 177 4.17 -10.11 -4.88
C LEU A 177 3.24 -10.88 -3.93
N ALA A 178 2.06 -10.35 -3.61
CA ALA A 178 1.16 -10.92 -2.59
C ALA A 178 0.82 -12.40 -2.79
N PRO A 179 0.55 -12.91 -4.01
CA PRO A 179 0.28 -14.33 -4.19
C PRO A 179 1.45 -15.23 -3.75
N LYS A 180 2.69 -14.85 -4.12
CA LYS A 180 3.87 -15.62 -3.73
C LYS A 180 4.19 -15.50 -2.25
N ILE A 181 4.00 -14.32 -1.68
CA ILE A 181 4.15 -14.08 -0.24
C ILE A 181 3.12 -14.90 0.54
N GLY A 182 1.89 -15.00 0.05
CA GLY A 182 0.87 -15.87 0.62
C GLY A 182 1.29 -17.35 0.67
N GLU A 183 1.90 -17.86 -0.40
CA GLU A 183 2.45 -19.22 -0.41
C GLU A 183 3.58 -19.39 0.62
N ILE A 184 4.50 -18.43 0.70
CA ILE A 184 5.65 -18.52 1.62
C ILE A 184 5.17 -18.49 3.07
N ILE A 185 4.27 -17.57 3.43
CA ILE A 185 3.80 -17.43 4.81
C ILE A 185 3.08 -18.68 5.30
N THR A 186 2.33 -19.37 4.44
CA THR A 186 1.64 -20.63 4.79
C THR A 186 2.58 -21.81 4.99
N GLN A 187 3.85 -21.71 4.59
CA GLN A 187 4.84 -22.75 4.79
C GLN A 187 5.61 -22.61 6.12
N ILE A 188 5.51 -21.45 6.77
CA ILE A 188 6.25 -21.15 8.00
C ILE A 188 5.32 -21.00 9.23
N ILE A 189 4.00 -21.06 9.04
CA ILE A 189 2.97 -21.20 10.10
C ILE A 189 2.82 -22.70 10.49
#